data_fd209e90c48b0bd51e2f83bb8530308f
#
_entry.id   fd209e90c48b0bd51e2f83bb8530308f
#
_cell.length_a   1.000
_cell.length_b   1.000
_cell.length_c   1.000
_cell.angle_alpha   90.00
_cell.angle_beta   90.00
_cell.angle_gamma   90.00
#
_symmetry.space_group_name_H-M   'P 1'
#
loop_
_entity.id
_entity.type
_entity.pdbx_description
1 polymer ?
#
loop_
_entity_poly.entity_id
_entity_poly.type
_entity_poly.pdbx_seq_one_letter_code
_entity_poly.pdbx_strand_id
1 'polypeptide(L)'
;MADGTLSLSSGFAEATEADWLAAVEKALKGGGLDRIARKTRDGIPIKPLYRETDFSSGEDLRSVPGESPFLRGASAEPDPYLPWDIRQSFSHPDPAVTNQEILRDLERGVTSIHLALECSGQHGCIITNLPQLSQALDGVRVDIAAVSLGHRGAGSGASAAALLALWAEAQDNPTAQKLAFNISPLRQLMRKGKIGGGIDAAMAKTAALTQVLSSKFPEATCLEVEAQSIHEAGGSEAQELAALMAGAVDVLRRLEAAGLPKAKAAEQIVFKLAVDANYGLGIAKLRAARRLWARVQDALGLTPTTMKIHAVTSARMLTRYDAWVNMLRGTAACFAAATGGADVITVRAFNESFSVPEELGRRIARNTQIMAMEESGLGRVADPSG
;
A
#
# COMPACT_ATOMS: atom_id res chain seq x y z
N MET A 1 9.33 26.46 44.55
CA MET A 1 8.58 26.93 43.35
C MET A 1 7.61 25.86 43.00
N ALA A 2 6.31 26.14 43.12
CA ALA A 2 5.29 25.11 42.83
C ALA A 2 5.35 24.76 41.34
N ASP A 3 5.48 23.47 41.08
CA ASP A 3 5.46 22.90 39.76
C ASP A 3 4.06 23.18 39.15
N GLY A 4 3.99 24.21 38.29
CA GLY A 4 2.75 24.69 37.73
C GLY A 4 2.27 23.82 36.58
N THR A 5 2.13 22.52 36.79
CA THR A 5 1.52 21.60 35.82
C THR A 5 0.05 22.00 35.67
N LEU A 6 -0.28 22.60 34.54
CA LEU A 6 -1.66 22.93 34.19
C LEU A 6 -2.43 21.64 33.96
N SER A 7 -3.33 21.27 34.86
CA SER A 7 -4.24 20.14 34.65
C SER A 7 -5.45 20.61 33.84
N LEU A 8 -5.55 20.16 32.59
CA LEU A 8 -6.66 20.47 31.69
C LEU A 8 -7.99 19.84 32.14
N SER A 9 -7.93 18.83 33.02
CA SER A 9 -9.09 18.07 33.49
C SER A 9 -9.53 18.44 34.91
N SER A 10 -8.81 19.30 35.64
CA SER A 10 -9.09 19.60 37.08
C SER A 10 -10.47 20.20 37.37
N GLY A 11 -11.15 20.74 36.36
CA GLY A 11 -12.50 21.31 36.49
C GLY A 11 -13.63 20.32 36.16
N PHE A 12 -13.32 19.07 35.81
CA PHE A 12 -14.31 18.07 35.46
C PHE A 12 -14.35 16.97 36.51
N ALA A 13 -15.57 16.52 36.85
CA ALA A 13 -15.74 15.36 37.72
C ALA A 13 -15.23 14.10 37.02
N GLU A 14 -14.53 13.23 37.76
CA GLU A 14 -14.13 11.92 37.24
C GLU A 14 -15.37 11.08 36.94
N ALA A 15 -15.54 10.66 35.68
CA ALA A 15 -16.61 9.78 35.25
C ALA A 15 -16.17 8.32 35.41
N THR A 16 -16.98 7.53 36.09
CA THR A 16 -16.76 6.08 36.26
C THR A 16 -17.38 5.27 35.11
N GLU A 17 -16.99 4.00 35.00
CA GLU A 17 -17.64 3.07 34.07
C GLU A 17 -19.14 2.93 34.38
N ALA A 18 -19.51 2.92 35.64
CA ALA A 18 -20.90 2.81 36.07
C ALA A 18 -21.73 4.02 35.59
N ASP A 19 -21.15 5.23 35.66
CA ASP A 19 -21.79 6.44 35.16
C ASP A 19 -22.01 6.38 33.65
N TRP A 20 -20.99 5.90 32.91
CA TRP A 20 -21.10 5.72 31.46
C TRP A 20 -22.16 4.66 31.11
N LEU A 21 -22.18 3.50 31.77
CA LEU A 21 -23.17 2.45 31.56
C LEU A 21 -24.58 2.94 31.84
N ALA A 22 -24.79 3.69 32.94
CA ALA A 22 -26.09 4.29 33.27
C ALA A 22 -26.55 5.30 32.19
N ALA A 23 -25.61 6.10 31.65
CA ALA A 23 -25.92 7.02 30.57
C ALA A 23 -26.29 6.28 29.26
N VAL A 24 -25.61 5.20 28.95
CA VAL A 24 -25.87 4.32 27.79
C VAL A 24 -27.26 3.67 27.93
N GLU A 25 -27.57 3.08 29.10
CA GLU A 25 -28.84 2.43 29.37
C GLU A 25 -30.00 3.44 29.21
N LYS A 26 -29.83 4.64 29.74
CA LYS A 26 -30.79 5.75 29.59
C LYS A 26 -30.98 6.14 28.11
N ALA A 27 -29.88 6.30 27.36
CA ALA A 27 -29.92 6.67 25.94
C ALA A 27 -30.56 5.58 25.07
N LEU A 28 -30.32 4.32 25.38
CA LEU A 28 -30.87 3.15 24.68
C LEU A 28 -32.25 2.72 25.18
N LYS A 29 -32.83 3.47 26.12
CA LYS A 29 -34.16 3.20 26.72
C LYS A 29 -34.28 1.78 27.25
N GLY A 30 -33.30 1.33 28.04
CA GLY A 30 -33.20 -0.02 28.60
C GLY A 30 -32.65 -1.09 27.66
N GLY A 31 -32.13 -0.72 26.48
CA GLY A 31 -31.44 -1.62 25.57
C GLY A 31 -29.99 -1.86 26.04
N GLY A 32 -29.53 -3.10 25.96
CA GLY A 32 -28.16 -3.46 26.33
C GLY A 32 -27.08 -2.95 25.37
N LEU A 33 -25.81 -3.03 25.78
CA LEU A 33 -24.63 -2.64 25.00
C LEU A 33 -24.53 -3.36 23.65
N ASP A 34 -25.09 -4.55 23.53
CA ASP A 34 -25.09 -5.35 22.29
C ASP A 34 -25.71 -4.60 21.10
N ARG A 35 -26.58 -3.62 21.36
CA ARG A 35 -27.20 -2.79 20.32
C ARG A 35 -26.24 -1.82 19.64
N ILE A 36 -25.15 -1.45 20.31
CA ILE A 36 -24.13 -0.52 19.82
C ILE A 36 -22.77 -1.19 19.62
N ALA A 37 -22.60 -2.42 20.12
CA ALA A 37 -21.45 -3.26 19.82
C ALA A 37 -21.50 -3.75 18.36
N ARG A 38 -20.35 -3.88 17.74
CA ARG A 38 -20.21 -4.37 16.36
C ARG A 38 -19.22 -5.54 16.31
N LYS A 39 -19.21 -6.25 15.19
CA LYS A 39 -18.19 -7.25 14.87
C LYS A 39 -17.61 -6.95 13.51
N THR A 40 -16.30 -7.19 13.35
CA THR A 40 -15.66 -7.21 12.03
C THR A 40 -16.19 -8.40 11.22
N ARG A 41 -15.86 -8.45 9.92
CA ARG A 41 -16.13 -9.63 9.07
C ARG A 41 -15.45 -10.90 9.58
N ASP A 42 -14.32 -10.75 10.27
CA ASP A 42 -13.55 -11.84 10.88
C ASP A 42 -14.08 -12.23 12.27
N GLY A 43 -15.19 -11.64 12.72
CA GLY A 43 -15.84 -11.94 14.00
C GLY A 43 -15.19 -11.26 15.21
N ILE A 44 -14.21 -10.38 15.01
CA ILE A 44 -13.55 -9.63 16.09
C ILE A 44 -14.58 -8.64 16.67
N PRO A 45 -14.87 -8.69 18.01
CA PRO A 45 -15.78 -7.75 18.63
C PRO A 45 -15.18 -6.35 18.69
N ILE A 46 -15.98 -5.34 18.32
CA ILE A 46 -15.62 -3.94 18.46
C ILE A 46 -16.50 -3.36 19.57
N LYS A 47 -15.85 -2.95 20.66
CA LYS A 47 -16.53 -2.33 21.80
C LYS A 47 -16.97 -0.91 21.43
N PRO A 48 -18.09 -0.42 21.99
CA PRO A 48 -18.51 0.98 21.80
C PRO A 48 -17.60 2.00 22.51
N LEU A 49 -16.84 1.56 23.51
CA LEU A 49 -15.83 2.35 24.21
C LEU A 49 -14.67 1.46 24.60
N TYR A 50 -13.44 1.95 24.37
CA TYR A 50 -12.20 1.34 24.85
C TYR A 50 -11.59 2.20 25.95
N ARG A 51 -11.02 1.54 26.96
CA ARG A 51 -10.35 2.18 28.09
C ARG A 51 -8.96 1.60 28.26
N GLU A 52 -8.13 2.23 29.08
CA GLU A 52 -6.78 1.75 29.37
C GLU A 52 -6.75 0.28 29.81
N THR A 53 -7.76 -0.15 30.60
CA THR A 53 -7.91 -1.55 31.04
C THR A 53 -8.19 -2.55 29.93
N ASP A 54 -8.60 -2.09 28.76
CA ASP A 54 -8.87 -2.92 27.57
C ASP A 54 -7.59 -3.23 26.78
N PHE A 55 -6.53 -2.48 27.03
CA PHE A 55 -5.24 -2.74 26.43
C PHE A 55 -4.54 -3.86 27.19
N SER A 56 -4.25 -4.96 26.49
CA SER A 56 -3.35 -5.97 27.04
C SER A 56 -1.97 -5.34 27.25
N SER A 57 -1.34 -5.63 28.39
CA SER A 57 0.01 -5.16 28.75
C SER A 57 1.11 -5.79 27.87
N GLY A 58 0.82 -6.10 26.60
CA GLY A 58 1.76 -6.71 25.67
C GLY A 58 2.91 -5.76 25.30
N GLU A 59 4.10 -6.31 25.13
CA GLU A 59 5.30 -5.59 24.72
C GLU A 59 5.12 -4.78 23.45
N ASP A 60 4.22 -5.21 22.56
CA ASP A 60 3.95 -4.57 21.28
C ASP A 60 3.41 -3.14 21.36
N LEU A 61 2.67 -2.81 22.42
CA LEU A 61 2.16 -1.45 22.64
C LEU A 61 3.26 -0.47 23.07
N ARG A 62 4.40 -1.00 23.49
CA ARG A 62 5.58 -0.22 23.89
C ARG A 62 6.61 -0.09 22.77
N SER A 63 6.37 -0.71 21.59
CA SER A 63 7.27 -0.58 20.46
C SER A 63 7.38 0.88 20.04
N VAL A 64 8.59 1.29 19.63
CA VAL A 64 8.82 2.63 19.09
C VAL A 64 8.86 2.59 17.56
N PRO A 65 8.53 3.71 16.87
CA PRO A 65 8.66 3.78 15.43
C PRO A 65 10.09 3.46 14.97
N GLY A 66 10.23 2.74 13.86
CA GLY A 66 11.52 2.36 13.29
C GLY A 66 12.20 1.15 13.92
N GLU A 67 11.67 0.59 15.01
CA GLU A 67 12.19 -0.62 15.66
C GLU A 67 11.32 -1.85 15.37
N SER A 68 11.97 -3.03 15.35
CA SER A 68 11.26 -4.30 15.21
C SER A 68 10.25 -4.49 16.34
N PRO A 69 9.02 -4.95 16.05
CA PRO A 69 8.50 -5.49 14.80
C PRO A 69 7.94 -4.45 13.81
N PHE A 70 8.36 -3.21 13.88
CA PHE A 70 7.98 -2.09 13.00
C PHE A 70 6.48 -1.77 13.00
N LEU A 71 5.80 -2.11 14.08
CA LEU A 71 4.34 -1.95 14.24
C LEU A 71 3.90 -0.49 14.02
N ARG A 72 4.70 0.45 14.55
CA ARG A 72 4.43 1.89 14.56
C ARG A 72 5.08 2.66 13.40
N GLY A 73 5.52 1.97 12.36
CA GLY A 73 6.10 2.57 11.17
C GLY A 73 7.53 2.10 10.87
N ALA A 74 7.96 2.35 9.65
CA ALA A 74 9.24 1.89 9.13
C ALA A 74 10.44 2.73 9.60
N SER A 75 10.22 3.98 10.04
CA SER A 75 11.24 4.93 10.45
C SER A 75 10.83 5.66 11.72
N ALA A 76 11.83 5.94 12.57
CA ALA A 76 11.66 6.82 13.72
C ALA A 76 11.59 8.31 13.30
N GLU A 77 12.24 8.65 12.21
CA GLU A 77 12.30 10.00 11.65
C GLU A 77 11.80 9.96 10.20
N PRO A 78 10.48 10.08 9.97
CA PRO A 78 9.95 10.19 8.62
C PRO A 78 10.37 11.52 7.98
N ASP A 79 10.46 11.53 6.64
CA ASP A 79 10.65 12.78 5.92
C ASP A 79 9.40 13.68 6.13
N PRO A 80 9.53 14.86 6.75
CA PRO A 80 8.39 15.72 7.04
C PRO A 80 7.74 16.32 5.78
N TYR A 81 8.46 16.34 4.66
CA TYR A 81 7.98 16.88 3.39
C TYR A 81 7.44 15.82 2.46
N LEU A 82 7.91 14.56 2.60
CA LEU A 82 7.45 13.42 1.80
C LEU A 82 7.36 12.17 2.68
N PRO A 83 6.42 12.13 3.65
CA PRO A 83 6.28 11.02 4.58
C PRO A 83 5.81 9.72 3.93
N TRP A 84 5.22 9.79 2.76
CA TRP A 84 4.91 8.67 1.86
C TRP A 84 5.01 9.12 0.41
N ASP A 85 5.23 8.18 -0.47
CA ASP A 85 5.30 8.40 -1.91
C ASP A 85 3.88 8.57 -2.50
N ILE A 86 3.61 9.72 -3.13
CA ILE A 86 2.34 10.01 -3.82
C ILE A 86 2.37 9.35 -5.19
N ARG A 87 1.84 8.13 -5.27
CA ARG A 87 1.86 7.35 -6.50
C ARG A 87 0.57 7.49 -7.28
N GLN A 88 0.68 7.95 -8.53
CA GLN A 88 -0.45 8.08 -9.46
C GLN A 88 -0.42 6.96 -10.49
N SER A 89 -1.60 6.36 -10.76
CA SER A 89 -1.75 5.35 -11.82
C SER A 89 -2.08 6.01 -13.15
N PHE A 90 -1.35 5.60 -14.20
CA PHE A 90 -1.55 6.04 -15.58
C PHE A 90 -1.91 4.84 -16.44
N SER A 91 -3.03 4.91 -17.14
CA SER A 91 -3.63 3.79 -17.84
C SER A 91 -4.26 4.17 -19.19
N HIS A 92 -3.91 5.32 -19.76
CA HIS A 92 -4.38 5.67 -21.09
C HIS A 92 -3.75 4.73 -22.13
N PRO A 93 -4.52 4.18 -23.10
CA PRO A 93 -4.00 3.23 -24.09
C PRO A 93 -2.85 3.77 -24.94
N ASP A 94 -2.91 5.04 -25.30
CA ASP A 94 -1.88 5.71 -26.11
C ASP A 94 -0.69 6.16 -25.26
N PRO A 95 0.55 5.70 -25.56
CA PRO A 95 1.76 6.11 -24.85
C PRO A 95 2.04 7.61 -24.87
N ALA A 96 1.72 8.31 -25.97
CA ALA A 96 1.94 9.75 -26.07
C ALA A 96 1.01 10.53 -25.14
N VAL A 97 -0.26 10.14 -25.07
CA VAL A 97 -1.23 10.74 -24.13
C VAL A 97 -0.83 10.40 -22.69
N THR A 98 -0.43 9.15 -22.42
CA THR A 98 0.10 8.74 -21.11
C THR A 98 1.28 9.60 -20.67
N ASN A 99 2.21 9.91 -21.58
CA ASN A 99 3.34 10.79 -21.29
C ASN A 99 2.90 12.21 -20.90
N GLN A 100 1.99 12.81 -21.67
CA GLN A 100 1.45 14.14 -21.36
C GLN A 100 0.76 14.17 -20.00
N GLU A 101 0.02 13.11 -19.65
CA GLU A 101 -0.61 12.98 -18.35
C GLU A 101 0.41 12.84 -17.21
N ILE A 102 1.46 12.04 -17.41
CA ILE A 102 2.56 11.84 -16.46
C ILE A 102 3.27 13.16 -16.18
N LEU A 103 3.77 13.84 -17.20
CA LEU A 103 4.53 15.09 -17.04
C LEU A 103 3.70 16.15 -16.32
N ARG A 104 2.45 16.34 -16.74
CA ARG A 104 1.53 17.29 -16.10
C ARG A 104 1.27 16.96 -14.62
N ASP A 105 1.08 15.69 -14.29
CA ASP A 105 0.76 15.32 -12.92
C ASP A 105 2.00 15.33 -12.01
N LEU A 106 3.21 15.03 -12.55
CA LEU A 106 4.49 15.22 -11.85
C LEU A 106 4.76 16.70 -11.51
N GLU A 107 4.53 17.62 -12.47
CA GLU A 107 4.65 19.07 -12.23
C GLU A 107 3.71 19.58 -11.14
N ARG A 108 2.68 18.80 -10.79
CA ARG A 108 1.63 19.17 -9.84
C ARG A 108 1.64 18.36 -8.56
N GLY A 109 2.77 17.71 -8.23
CA GLY A 109 3.02 17.10 -6.93
C GLY A 109 2.82 15.58 -6.85
N VAL A 110 2.67 14.87 -7.97
CA VAL A 110 2.88 13.41 -7.99
C VAL A 110 4.36 13.13 -7.81
N THR A 111 4.72 12.18 -6.97
CA THR A 111 6.14 11.86 -6.69
C THR A 111 6.59 10.54 -7.30
N SER A 112 5.64 9.67 -7.68
CA SER A 112 5.95 8.45 -8.44
C SER A 112 4.84 8.00 -9.37
N ILE A 113 5.23 7.24 -10.38
CA ILE A 113 4.39 6.78 -11.48
C ILE A 113 4.04 5.31 -11.27
N HIS A 114 2.77 4.95 -11.40
CA HIS A 114 2.36 3.57 -11.60
C HIS A 114 1.89 3.40 -13.04
N LEU A 115 2.78 2.90 -13.90
CA LEU A 115 2.49 2.68 -15.32
C LEU A 115 1.72 1.38 -15.48
N ALA A 116 0.41 1.47 -15.67
CA ALA A 116 -0.46 0.31 -15.84
C ALA A 116 -0.37 -0.21 -17.27
N LEU A 117 0.27 -1.35 -17.46
CA LEU A 117 0.49 -1.98 -18.76
C LEU A 117 -0.59 -2.99 -19.09
N GLU A 118 -1.11 -2.94 -20.28
CA GLU A 118 -2.04 -3.92 -20.82
C GLU A 118 -1.95 -4.04 -22.33
N CYS A 119 -2.04 -5.27 -22.86
CA CYS A 119 -1.97 -5.50 -24.31
C CYS A 119 -3.29 -5.25 -25.06
N SER A 120 -4.43 -5.25 -24.35
CA SER A 120 -5.76 -5.07 -24.97
C SER A 120 -6.20 -3.61 -25.10
N GLY A 121 -5.56 -2.71 -24.38
CA GLY A 121 -5.91 -1.28 -24.34
C GLY A 121 -7.20 -0.94 -23.61
N GLN A 122 -7.83 -1.89 -22.94
CA GLN A 122 -9.08 -1.64 -22.22
C GLN A 122 -8.86 -0.96 -20.87
N HIS A 123 -7.76 -1.28 -20.21
CA HIS A 123 -7.49 -0.81 -18.83
C HIS A 123 -6.01 -0.50 -18.58
N GLY A 124 -5.25 -0.15 -19.60
CA GLY A 124 -3.82 0.12 -19.45
C GLY A 124 -3.18 0.68 -20.70
N CYS A 125 -1.98 1.21 -20.55
CA CYS A 125 -1.16 1.72 -21.63
C CYS A 125 -0.65 0.55 -22.50
N ILE A 126 -0.77 0.68 -23.81
CA ILE A 126 -0.29 -0.33 -24.77
C ILE A 126 1.19 -0.08 -25.02
N ILE A 127 2.02 -0.83 -24.31
CA ILE A 127 3.48 -0.82 -24.48
C ILE A 127 3.94 -2.24 -24.75
N THR A 128 4.39 -2.48 -26.00
CA THR A 128 4.85 -3.79 -26.47
C THR A 128 6.30 -3.79 -26.92
N ASN A 129 6.92 -2.62 -27.03
CA ASN A 129 8.27 -2.43 -27.50
C ASN A 129 8.96 -1.21 -26.85
N LEU A 130 10.27 -1.11 -27.05
CA LEU A 130 11.09 -0.05 -26.46
C LEU A 130 10.70 1.37 -26.94
N PRO A 131 10.45 1.62 -28.24
CA PRO A 131 9.99 2.95 -28.69
C PRO A 131 8.72 3.44 -27.98
N GLN A 132 7.72 2.58 -27.80
CA GLN A 132 6.50 2.94 -27.06
C GLN A 132 6.76 3.25 -25.60
N LEU A 133 7.65 2.48 -24.94
CA LEU A 133 8.04 2.77 -23.57
C LEU A 133 8.81 4.10 -23.48
N SER A 134 9.75 4.35 -24.40
CA SER A 134 10.48 5.60 -24.49
C SER A 134 9.53 6.78 -24.70
N GLN A 135 8.52 6.64 -25.55
CA GLN A 135 7.51 7.66 -25.76
C GLN A 135 6.68 7.94 -24.49
N ALA A 136 6.29 6.88 -23.74
CA ALA A 136 5.52 7.05 -22.52
C ALA A 136 6.32 7.70 -21.37
N LEU A 137 7.65 7.53 -21.36
CA LEU A 137 8.52 8.03 -20.32
C LEU A 137 9.44 9.18 -20.80
N ASP A 138 9.17 9.75 -21.96
CA ASP A 138 9.95 10.87 -22.47
C ASP A 138 9.92 12.06 -21.52
N GLY A 139 11.09 12.66 -21.21
CA GLY A 139 11.23 13.77 -20.27
C GLY A 139 11.04 13.41 -18.78
N VAL A 140 10.76 12.16 -18.42
CA VAL A 140 10.60 11.74 -17.02
C VAL A 140 11.95 11.54 -16.35
N ARG A 141 12.19 12.23 -15.23
CA ARG A 141 13.38 12.12 -14.39
C ARG A 141 13.22 10.96 -13.39
N VAL A 142 13.57 9.73 -13.81
CA VAL A 142 13.38 8.51 -13.01
C VAL A 142 14.35 8.40 -11.82
N ASP A 143 15.40 9.19 -11.82
CA ASP A 143 16.27 9.41 -10.66
C ASP A 143 15.57 10.21 -9.53
N ILE A 144 14.54 10.97 -9.85
CA ILE A 144 13.72 11.74 -8.91
C ILE A 144 12.37 11.05 -8.65
N ALA A 145 11.59 10.83 -9.72
CA ALA A 145 10.25 10.24 -9.65
C ALA A 145 10.28 8.74 -10.00
N ALA A 146 10.04 7.89 -9.02
CA ALA A 146 10.08 6.45 -9.22
C ALA A 146 9.06 5.96 -10.25
N VAL A 147 9.45 4.99 -11.09
CA VAL A 147 8.56 4.29 -12.02
C VAL A 147 8.26 2.89 -11.53
N SER A 148 6.98 2.63 -11.29
CA SER A 148 6.45 1.35 -10.86
C SER A 148 5.63 0.71 -11.98
N LEU A 149 5.91 -0.55 -12.31
CA LEU A 149 5.12 -1.27 -13.31
C LEU A 149 3.84 -1.85 -12.71
N GLY A 150 2.73 -1.62 -13.39
CA GLY A 150 1.45 -2.25 -13.12
C GLY A 150 1.06 -3.20 -14.25
N HIS A 151 0.81 -4.46 -13.91
CA HIS A 151 0.49 -5.49 -14.92
C HIS A 151 -1.00 -5.84 -14.81
N ARG A 152 -1.84 -5.26 -15.67
CA ARG A 152 -3.28 -5.56 -15.72
C ARG A 152 -3.60 -6.71 -16.69
N GLY A 153 -2.72 -7.01 -17.63
CA GLY A 153 -2.88 -8.05 -18.63
C GLY A 153 -2.47 -9.46 -18.19
N ALA A 154 -2.29 -10.34 -19.15
CA ALA A 154 -1.76 -11.68 -18.94
C ALA A 154 -0.22 -11.63 -18.84
N GLY A 155 0.33 -12.18 -17.77
CA GLY A 155 1.76 -12.31 -17.57
C GLY A 155 2.22 -12.00 -16.16
N SER A 156 3.37 -12.54 -15.79
CA SER A 156 4.01 -12.32 -14.49
C SER A 156 4.67 -10.94 -14.35
N GLY A 157 4.74 -10.18 -15.45
CA GLY A 157 5.47 -8.92 -15.50
C GLY A 157 6.94 -9.06 -15.91
N ALA A 158 7.47 -10.25 -16.08
CA ALA A 158 8.88 -10.45 -16.41
C ALA A 158 9.32 -9.79 -17.72
N SER A 159 8.50 -9.88 -18.78
CA SER A 159 8.81 -9.23 -20.08
C SER A 159 8.78 -7.72 -19.98
N ALA A 160 7.81 -7.16 -19.26
CA ALA A 160 7.72 -5.72 -19.03
C ALA A 160 8.88 -5.20 -18.16
N ALA A 161 9.28 -5.99 -17.14
CA ALA A 161 10.46 -5.69 -16.33
C ALA A 161 11.74 -5.67 -17.16
N ALA A 162 11.92 -6.65 -18.06
CA ALA A 162 13.05 -6.67 -18.98
C ALA A 162 13.04 -5.45 -19.93
N LEU A 163 11.87 -5.07 -20.44
CA LEU A 163 11.72 -3.90 -21.31
C LEU A 163 12.05 -2.60 -20.57
N LEU A 164 11.57 -2.43 -19.33
CA LEU A 164 11.89 -1.27 -18.50
C LEU A 164 13.39 -1.24 -18.17
N ALA A 165 14.01 -2.39 -17.89
CA ALA A 165 15.45 -2.48 -17.62
C ALA A 165 16.28 -2.03 -18.83
N LEU A 166 15.94 -2.50 -20.04
CA LEU A 166 16.61 -2.09 -21.28
C LEU A 166 16.48 -0.59 -21.53
N TRP A 167 15.32 -0.03 -21.25
CA TRP A 167 15.10 1.41 -21.34
C TRP A 167 15.95 2.17 -20.32
N ALA A 168 15.97 1.71 -19.07
CA ALA A 168 16.69 2.35 -17.97
C ALA A 168 18.21 2.29 -18.14
N GLU A 169 18.75 1.21 -18.70
CA GLU A 169 20.17 1.07 -19.03
C GLU A 169 20.65 2.10 -20.07
N ALA A 170 19.74 2.60 -20.90
CA ALA A 170 20.05 3.61 -21.93
C ALA A 170 19.92 5.06 -21.40
N GLN A 171 19.51 5.25 -20.14
CA GLN A 171 19.39 6.58 -19.55
C GLN A 171 20.72 7.02 -18.90
N ASP A 172 20.85 8.32 -18.68
CA ASP A 172 21.94 8.88 -17.89
C ASP A 172 21.86 8.33 -16.45
N ASN A 173 22.99 7.88 -15.90
CA ASN A 173 23.11 7.34 -14.55
C ASN A 173 22.12 6.19 -14.22
N PRO A 174 22.26 5.02 -14.87
CA PRO A 174 21.33 3.89 -14.67
C PRO A 174 21.21 3.41 -13.22
N THR A 175 22.29 3.54 -12.43
CA THR A 175 22.34 3.07 -11.03
C THR A 175 21.51 3.93 -10.06
N ALA A 176 21.20 5.18 -10.41
CA ALA A 176 20.35 6.08 -9.61
C ALA A 176 18.87 5.99 -9.98
N GLN A 177 18.49 5.12 -10.92
CA GLN A 177 17.12 5.00 -11.36
C GLN A 177 16.24 4.34 -10.29
N LYS A 178 15.16 5.01 -9.90
CA LYS A 178 14.19 4.52 -8.91
C LYS A 178 13.11 3.69 -9.60
N LEU A 179 13.26 2.38 -9.60
CA LEU A 179 12.41 1.46 -10.34
C LEU A 179 11.71 0.45 -9.41
N ALA A 180 10.45 0.15 -9.69
CA ALA A 180 9.73 -0.97 -9.11
C ALA A 180 9.20 -1.87 -10.23
N PHE A 181 9.90 -2.97 -10.47
CA PHE A 181 9.59 -3.89 -11.57
C PHE A 181 8.33 -4.72 -11.32
N ASN A 182 7.97 -4.94 -10.06
CA ASN A 182 6.74 -5.61 -9.60
C ASN A 182 6.47 -6.96 -10.29
N ILE A 183 7.50 -7.78 -10.46
CA ILE A 183 7.37 -9.13 -11.02
C ILE A 183 6.59 -9.98 -10.03
N SER A 184 5.45 -10.57 -10.47
CA SER A 184 4.53 -11.27 -9.58
C SER A 184 3.85 -12.46 -10.27
N PRO A 185 4.49 -13.65 -10.33
CA PRO A 185 3.88 -14.86 -10.88
C PRO A 185 2.62 -15.29 -10.12
N LEU A 186 2.62 -15.13 -8.77
CA LEU A 186 1.45 -15.50 -7.96
C LEU A 186 0.22 -14.64 -8.30
N ARG A 187 0.39 -13.33 -8.53
CA ARG A 187 -0.71 -12.47 -8.98
C ARG A 187 -1.31 -12.98 -10.29
N GLN A 188 -0.47 -13.36 -11.26
CA GLN A 188 -0.96 -13.94 -12.49
C GLN A 188 -1.78 -15.20 -12.23
N LEU A 189 -1.28 -16.09 -11.37
CA LEU A 189 -1.99 -17.33 -11.00
C LEU A 189 -3.32 -17.03 -10.32
N MET A 190 -3.35 -16.14 -9.31
CA MET A 190 -4.59 -15.76 -8.61
C MET A 190 -5.63 -15.15 -9.55
N ARG A 191 -5.23 -14.29 -10.48
CA ARG A 191 -6.17 -13.59 -11.37
C ARG A 191 -6.63 -14.41 -12.58
N LYS A 192 -5.81 -15.32 -13.08
CA LYS A 192 -6.06 -16.07 -14.32
C LYS A 192 -6.27 -17.57 -14.10
N GLY A 193 -6.01 -18.08 -12.90
CA GLY A 193 -6.08 -19.51 -12.57
C GLY A 193 -5.01 -20.36 -13.25
N LYS A 194 -4.15 -19.77 -14.09
CA LYS A 194 -3.11 -20.49 -14.84
C LYS A 194 -1.89 -19.60 -15.12
N ILE A 195 -0.75 -20.26 -15.29
CA ILE A 195 0.50 -19.62 -15.72
C ILE A 195 1.18 -20.51 -16.75
N GLY A 196 1.65 -19.92 -17.87
CA GLY A 196 2.31 -20.65 -18.94
C GLY A 196 3.63 -21.27 -18.47
N GLY A 197 3.83 -22.56 -18.72
CA GLY A 197 5.02 -23.29 -18.26
C GLY A 197 5.00 -23.69 -16.79
N GLY A 198 3.93 -23.38 -16.05
CA GLY A 198 3.81 -23.68 -14.62
C GLY A 198 4.49 -22.64 -13.72
N ILE A 199 4.14 -22.70 -12.44
CA ILE A 199 4.61 -21.71 -11.44
C ILE A 199 6.11 -21.84 -11.18
N ASP A 200 6.67 -23.04 -11.16
CA ASP A 200 8.10 -23.25 -10.86
C ASP A 200 9.00 -22.68 -11.97
N ALA A 201 8.62 -22.88 -13.24
CA ALA A 201 9.34 -22.28 -14.36
C ALA A 201 9.24 -20.73 -14.35
N ALA A 202 8.09 -20.18 -13.98
CA ALA A 202 7.94 -18.75 -13.83
C ALA A 202 8.78 -18.19 -12.68
N MET A 203 8.86 -18.90 -11.55
CA MET A 203 9.71 -18.52 -10.41
C MET A 203 11.20 -18.64 -10.72
N ALA A 204 11.63 -19.65 -11.45
CA ALA A 204 13.02 -19.75 -11.88
C ALA A 204 13.43 -18.56 -12.77
N LYS A 205 12.58 -18.16 -13.72
CA LYS A 205 12.80 -16.95 -14.53
C LYS A 205 12.82 -15.69 -13.67
N THR A 206 11.93 -15.61 -12.69
CA THR A 206 11.85 -14.48 -11.76
C THR A 206 13.11 -14.38 -10.91
N ALA A 207 13.65 -15.51 -10.39
CA ALA A 207 14.89 -15.53 -9.63
C ALA A 207 16.08 -15.02 -10.45
N ALA A 208 16.26 -15.55 -11.66
CA ALA A 208 17.33 -15.13 -12.56
C ALA A 208 17.22 -13.63 -12.90
N LEU A 209 16.02 -13.16 -13.21
CA LEU A 209 15.80 -11.76 -13.55
C LEU A 209 16.02 -10.84 -12.33
N THR A 210 15.54 -11.22 -11.15
CA THR A 210 15.75 -10.47 -9.90
C THR A 210 17.25 -10.34 -9.59
N GLN A 211 18.01 -11.40 -9.77
CA GLN A 211 19.46 -11.38 -9.54
C GLN A 211 20.17 -10.37 -10.46
N VAL A 212 19.80 -10.33 -11.73
CA VAL A 212 20.36 -9.38 -12.70
C VAL A 212 19.93 -7.95 -12.38
N LEU A 213 18.61 -7.73 -12.19
CA LEU A 213 18.05 -6.40 -11.98
C LEU A 213 18.54 -5.76 -10.69
N SER A 214 18.55 -6.50 -9.58
CA SER A 214 19.02 -5.96 -8.30
C SER A 214 20.51 -5.65 -8.26
N SER A 215 21.31 -6.27 -9.14
CA SER A 215 22.73 -5.94 -9.30
C SER A 215 22.95 -4.69 -10.16
N LYS A 216 22.13 -4.51 -11.21
CA LYS A 216 22.24 -3.38 -12.13
C LYS A 216 21.59 -2.09 -11.58
N PHE A 217 20.51 -2.22 -10.86
CA PHE A 217 19.70 -1.14 -10.33
C PHE A 217 19.58 -1.26 -8.80
N PRO A 218 20.57 -0.79 -8.03
CA PRO A 218 20.59 -0.97 -6.57
C PRO A 218 19.45 -0.28 -5.84
N GLU A 219 18.90 0.83 -6.40
CA GLU A 219 17.75 1.55 -5.86
C GLU A 219 16.39 0.92 -6.23
N ALA A 220 16.39 -0.15 -7.04
CA ALA A 220 15.17 -0.75 -7.51
C ALA A 220 14.64 -1.84 -6.58
N THR A 221 13.32 -2.11 -6.70
CA THR A 221 12.67 -3.30 -6.17
C THR A 221 12.16 -4.17 -7.32
N CYS A 222 12.32 -5.49 -7.19
CA CYS A 222 12.05 -6.40 -8.31
C CYS A 222 10.71 -7.13 -8.18
N LEU A 223 10.27 -7.43 -6.95
CA LEU A 223 9.18 -8.35 -6.66
C LEU A 223 7.96 -7.63 -6.10
N GLU A 224 6.77 -8.12 -6.44
CA GLU A 224 5.52 -7.72 -5.79
C GLU A 224 4.81 -8.94 -5.22
N VAL A 225 4.45 -8.88 -3.94
CA VAL A 225 3.47 -9.78 -3.33
C VAL A 225 2.23 -8.96 -3.02
N GLU A 226 1.12 -9.32 -3.67
CA GLU A 226 -0.12 -8.56 -3.54
C GLU A 226 -1.24 -9.45 -3.01
N ALA A 227 -2.08 -8.87 -2.16
CA ALA A 227 -3.32 -9.48 -1.72
C ALA A 227 -4.54 -8.60 -2.02
N GLN A 228 -4.35 -7.51 -2.75
CA GLN A 228 -5.43 -6.64 -3.23
C GLN A 228 -6.48 -7.46 -4.00
N SER A 229 -6.09 -8.46 -4.78
CA SER A 229 -7.01 -9.33 -5.52
C SER A 229 -7.95 -10.12 -4.59
N ILE A 230 -7.49 -10.51 -3.40
CA ILE A 230 -8.32 -11.18 -2.38
C ILE A 230 -9.34 -10.20 -1.81
N HIS A 231 -8.89 -8.99 -1.46
CA HIS A 231 -9.79 -7.92 -1.00
C HIS A 231 -10.87 -7.60 -2.03
N GLU A 232 -10.48 -7.39 -3.29
CA GLU A 232 -11.43 -7.05 -4.36
C GLU A 232 -12.43 -8.19 -4.66
N ALA A 233 -12.04 -9.43 -4.39
CA ALA A 233 -12.93 -10.61 -4.48
C ALA A 233 -13.87 -10.76 -3.27
N GLY A 234 -13.82 -9.85 -2.29
CA GLY A 234 -14.69 -9.87 -1.11
C GLY A 234 -14.03 -10.39 0.17
N GLY A 235 -12.73 -10.66 0.15
CA GLY A 235 -11.98 -11.08 1.33
C GLY A 235 -12.02 -10.08 2.47
N SER A 236 -11.96 -10.59 3.69
CA SER A 236 -11.81 -9.79 4.91
C SER A 236 -10.34 -9.35 5.10
N GLU A 237 -10.10 -8.50 6.09
CA GLU A 237 -8.75 -8.03 6.42
C GLU A 237 -7.84 -9.18 6.83
N ALA A 238 -8.33 -10.14 7.62
CA ALA A 238 -7.54 -11.31 8.02
C ALA A 238 -7.27 -12.24 6.83
N GLN A 239 -8.22 -12.42 5.92
CA GLN A 239 -8.04 -13.22 4.70
C GLN A 239 -7.03 -12.57 3.75
N GLU A 240 -7.08 -11.24 3.60
CA GLU A 240 -6.11 -10.49 2.80
C GLU A 240 -4.69 -10.66 3.39
N LEU A 241 -4.51 -10.48 4.71
CA LEU A 241 -3.24 -10.68 5.39
C LEU A 241 -2.73 -12.12 5.31
N ALA A 242 -3.61 -13.10 5.47
CA ALA A 242 -3.26 -14.51 5.36
C ALA A 242 -2.73 -14.85 3.95
N ALA A 243 -3.41 -14.38 2.91
CA ALA A 243 -2.98 -14.58 1.52
C ALA A 243 -1.65 -13.86 1.24
N LEU A 244 -1.46 -12.65 1.77
CA LEU A 244 -0.23 -11.88 1.64
C LEU A 244 0.97 -12.64 2.25
N MET A 245 0.84 -13.12 3.50
CA MET A 245 1.92 -13.83 4.19
C MET A 245 2.20 -15.19 3.56
N ALA A 246 1.15 -15.96 3.22
CA ALA A 246 1.31 -17.23 2.53
C ALA A 246 2.00 -17.04 1.17
N GLY A 247 1.61 -16.01 0.42
CA GLY A 247 2.24 -15.65 -0.85
C GLY A 247 3.70 -15.27 -0.69
N ALA A 248 4.05 -14.47 0.31
CA ALA A 248 5.42 -14.09 0.58
C ALA A 248 6.30 -15.31 0.92
N VAL A 249 5.83 -16.20 1.78
CA VAL A 249 6.55 -17.43 2.16
C VAL A 249 6.74 -18.33 0.94
N ASP A 250 5.70 -18.51 0.11
CA ASP A 250 5.80 -19.34 -1.11
C ASP A 250 6.79 -18.74 -2.11
N VAL A 251 6.76 -17.42 -2.33
CA VAL A 251 7.74 -16.71 -3.17
C VAL A 251 9.15 -16.91 -2.66
N LEU A 252 9.42 -16.69 -1.36
CA LEU A 252 10.77 -16.86 -0.80
C LEU A 252 11.28 -18.28 -0.95
N ARG A 253 10.44 -19.29 -0.67
CA ARG A 253 10.82 -20.72 -0.81
C ARG A 253 11.15 -21.11 -2.25
N ARG A 254 10.34 -20.67 -3.22
CA ARG A 254 10.56 -20.98 -4.63
C ARG A 254 11.75 -20.24 -5.20
N LEU A 255 11.99 -19.00 -4.80
CA LEU A 255 13.15 -18.24 -5.23
C LEU A 255 14.44 -18.81 -4.63
N GLU A 256 14.42 -19.27 -3.37
CA GLU A 256 15.54 -19.98 -2.75
C GLU A 256 15.85 -21.30 -3.48
N ALA A 257 14.82 -22.10 -3.79
CA ALA A 257 14.97 -23.31 -4.59
C ALA A 257 15.51 -23.03 -6.01
N ALA A 258 15.26 -21.85 -6.55
CA ALA A 258 15.77 -21.38 -7.84
C ALA A 258 17.14 -20.68 -7.74
N GLY A 259 17.79 -20.69 -6.57
CA GLY A 259 19.16 -20.19 -6.37
C GLY A 259 19.26 -18.73 -5.93
N LEU A 260 18.15 -18.03 -5.64
CA LEU A 260 18.18 -16.68 -5.06
C LEU A 260 18.06 -16.76 -3.53
N PRO A 261 19.07 -16.31 -2.75
CA PRO A 261 19.00 -16.35 -1.30
C PRO A 261 17.76 -15.62 -0.76
N LYS A 262 17.06 -16.24 0.21
CA LYS A 262 15.82 -15.68 0.79
C LYS A 262 15.98 -14.29 1.40
N ALA A 263 17.12 -13.98 2.00
CA ALA A 263 17.42 -12.65 2.52
C ALA A 263 17.38 -11.61 1.39
N LYS A 264 18.11 -11.89 0.30
CA LYS A 264 18.12 -11.02 -0.88
C LYS A 264 16.75 -10.90 -1.53
N ALA A 265 15.99 -12.00 -1.60
CA ALA A 265 14.64 -11.99 -2.13
C ALA A 265 13.69 -11.15 -1.25
N ALA A 266 13.80 -11.24 0.08
CA ALA A 266 12.98 -10.50 1.03
C ALA A 266 13.15 -8.97 0.89
N GLU A 267 14.37 -8.50 0.68
CA GLU A 267 14.69 -7.08 0.47
C GLU A 267 14.06 -6.51 -0.81
N GLN A 268 13.79 -7.38 -1.80
CA GLN A 268 13.27 -6.99 -3.10
C GLN A 268 11.75 -6.96 -3.18
N ILE A 269 11.03 -7.33 -2.11
CA ILE A 269 9.57 -7.42 -2.12
C ILE A 269 8.92 -6.08 -1.76
N VAL A 270 8.01 -5.63 -2.62
CA VAL A 270 6.99 -4.64 -2.29
C VAL A 270 5.69 -5.37 -2.02
N PHE A 271 5.07 -5.06 -0.90
CA PHE A 271 3.79 -5.63 -0.48
C PHE A 271 2.65 -4.68 -0.85
N LYS A 272 1.68 -5.19 -1.62
CA LYS A 272 0.56 -4.36 -2.08
C LYS A 272 -0.73 -4.79 -1.42
N LEU A 273 -1.36 -3.86 -0.72
CA LEU A 273 -2.58 -4.03 0.06
C LEU A 273 -3.66 -3.04 -0.37
N ALA A 274 -4.92 -3.45 -0.25
CA ALA A 274 -6.04 -2.53 -0.40
C ALA A 274 -6.35 -1.83 0.93
N VAL A 275 -6.81 -0.58 0.87
CA VAL A 275 -7.35 0.15 2.02
C VAL A 275 -8.70 0.74 1.63
N ASP A 276 -9.73 0.50 2.43
CA ASP A 276 -11.08 1.01 2.19
C ASP A 276 -11.46 2.12 3.19
N ALA A 277 -12.72 2.56 3.13
CA ALA A 277 -13.23 3.63 3.97
C ALA A 277 -13.38 3.25 5.45
N ASN A 278 -13.10 2.01 5.85
CA ASN A 278 -13.06 1.62 7.25
C ASN A 278 -11.72 2.03 7.87
N TYR A 279 -11.68 3.27 8.35
CA TYR A 279 -10.48 3.92 8.84
C TYR A 279 -9.72 3.10 9.90
N GLY A 280 -10.39 2.66 10.96
CA GLY A 280 -9.74 1.92 12.05
C GLY A 280 -9.20 0.56 11.60
N LEU A 281 -9.94 -0.17 10.77
CA LEU A 281 -9.47 -1.45 10.24
C LEU A 281 -8.34 -1.28 9.21
N GLY A 282 -8.34 -0.19 8.45
CA GLY A 282 -7.24 0.15 7.53
C GLY A 282 -5.92 0.30 8.28
N ILE A 283 -5.90 1.09 9.36
CA ILE A 283 -4.71 1.24 10.23
C ILE A 283 -4.29 -0.09 10.83
N ALA A 284 -5.24 -0.81 11.46
CA ALA A 284 -4.98 -2.08 12.12
C ALA A 284 -4.38 -3.12 11.14
N LYS A 285 -4.88 -3.18 9.91
CA LYS A 285 -4.38 -4.07 8.87
C LYS A 285 -2.93 -3.78 8.50
N LEU A 286 -2.57 -2.53 8.28
CA LEU A 286 -1.19 -2.16 7.91
C LEU A 286 -0.21 -2.43 9.05
N ARG A 287 -0.60 -2.14 10.30
CA ARG A 287 0.19 -2.49 11.49
C ARG A 287 0.36 -4.00 11.66
N ALA A 288 -0.73 -4.76 11.50
CA ALA A 288 -0.70 -6.21 11.58
C ALA A 288 0.18 -6.81 10.45
N ALA A 289 0.15 -6.25 9.24
CA ALA A 289 1.01 -6.69 8.14
C ALA A 289 2.49 -6.60 8.50
N ARG A 290 2.94 -5.48 9.06
CA ARG A 290 4.35 -5.28 9.49
C ARG A 290 4.76 -6.28 10.56
N ARG A 291 3.92 -6.47 11.58
CA ARG A 291 4.17 -7.43 12.65
C ARG A 291 4.26 -8.86 12.11
N LEU A 292 3.32 -9.26 11.28
CA LEU A 292 3.31 -10.59 10.67
C LEU A 292 4.52 -10.82 9.78
N TRP A 293 4.94 -9.81 9.02
CA TRP A 293 6.13 -9.91 8.18
C TRP A 293 7.42 -10.05 9.02
N ALA A 294 7.57 -9.26 10.08
CA ALA A 294 8.70 -9.41 11.00
C ALA A 294 8.73 -10.83 11.59
N ARG A 295 7.57 -11.37 11.99
CA ARG A 295 7.47 -12.74 12.50
C ARG A 295 7.81 -13.80 11.44
N VAL A 296 7.43 -13.58 10.18
CA VAL A 296 7.80 -14.47 9.06
C VAL A 296 9.31 -14.47 8.85
N GLN A 297 9.94 -13.30 8.84
CA GLN A 297 11.39 -13.19 8.70
C GLN A 297 12.13 -13.91 9.83
N ASP A 298 11.73 -13.66 11.08
CA ASP A 298 12.27 -14.34 12.27
C ASP A 298 12.13 -15.87 12.16
N ALA A 299 10.94 -16.37 11.80
CA ALA A 299 10.69 -17.81 11.63
C ALA A 299 11.52 -18.43 10.49
N LEU A 300 11.96 -17.64 9.52
CA LEU A 300 12.86 -18.06 8.43
C LEU A 300 14.34 -17.92 8.80
N GLY A 301 14.67 -17.48 10.03
CA GLY A 301 16.03 -17.23 10.49
C GLY A 301 16.66 -15.99 9.86
N LEU A 302 15.86 -15.03 9.42
CA LEU A 302 16.30 -13.74 8.92
C LEU A 302 16.20 -12.68 10.02
N THR A 303 17.10 -11.71 10.01
CA THR A 303 16.92 -10.50 10.83
C THR A 303 15.74 -9.71 10.29
N PRO A 304 14.72 -9.39 11.10
CA PRO A 304 13.58 -8.61 10.65
C PRO A 304 13.99 -7.24 10.12
N THR A 305 13.53 -6.93 8.93
CA THR A 305 13.67 -5.63 8.27
C THR A 305 12.29 -5.03 8.00
N THR A 306 12.24 -3.75 7.68
CA THR A 306 10.99 -3.06 7.41
C THR A 306 10.26 -3.67 6.21
N MET A 307 8.92 -3.69 6.30
CA MET A 307 8.05 -4.10 5.21
C MET A 307 7.77 -2.88 4.30
N LYS A 308 8.10 -2.96 3.02
CA LYS A 308 7.76 -1.91 2.04
C LYS A 308 6.30 -2.07 1.62
N ILE A 309 5.42 -1.18 2.09
CA ILE A 309 3.96 -1.27 1.86
C ILE A 309 3.52 -0.25 0.81
N HIS A 310 2.92 -0.75 -0.28
CA HIS A 310 2.17 0.03 -1.24
C HIS A 310 0.66 -0.13 -0.95
N ALA A 311 0.06 0.87 -0.34
CA ALA A 311 -1.38 0.91 -0.10
C ALA A 311 -2.12 1.49 -1.30
N VAL A 312 -3.18 0.81 -1.74
CA VAL A 312 -4.06 1.27 -2.83
C VAL A 312 -5.47 1.38 -2.31
N THR A 313 -6.15 2.49 -2.53
CA THR A 313 -7.55 2.62 -2.13
C THR A 313 -8.42 1.61 -2.86
N SER A 314 -9.37 1.00 -2.15
CA SER A 314 -10.16 -0.15 -2.62
C SER A 314 -11.05 0.22 -3.82
N ALA A 315 -11.03 -0.59 -4.89
CA ALA A 315 -11.99 -0.48 -5.97
C ALA A 315 -13.38 -0.96 -5.55
N ARG A 316 -13.46 -1.94 -4.63
CA ARG A 316 -14.71 -2.51 -4.09
C ARG A 316 -15.60 -1.46 -3.42
N MET A 317 -15.02 -0.40 -2.85
CA MET A 317 -15.79 0.66 -2.19
C MET A 317 -16.38 1.69 -3.16
N LEU A 318 -15.94 1.72 -4.43
CA LEU A 318 -16.37 2.71 -5.41
C LEU A 318 -17.77 2.40 -5.94
N THR A 319 -18.63 3.41 -5.97
CA THR A 319 -19.98 3.33 -6.54
C THR A 319 -20.06 4.06 -7.89
N ARG A 320 -20.98 3.59 -8.75
CA ARG A 320 -21.32 4.25 -10.02
C ARG A 320 -22.51 5.21 -9.90
N TYR A 321 -23.36 5.01 -8.90
CA TYR A 321 -24.63 5.74 -8.78
C TYR A 321 -24.47 7.17 -8.25
N ASP A 322 -23.66 7.36 -7.24
CA ASP A 322 -23.25 8.67 -6.75
C ASP A 322 -21.72 8.70 -6.65
N ALA A 323 -21.10 9.02 -7.78
CA ALA A 323 -19.65 8.98 -7.88
C ALA A 323 -18.94 10.01 -7.00
N TRP A 324 -19.62 11.12 -6.65
CA TRP A 324 -19.02 12.15 -5.78
C TRP A 324 -18.75 11.64 -4.36
N VAL A 325 -19.57 10.71 -3.87
CA VAL A 325 -19.32 10.04 -2.58
C VAL A 325 -18.00 9.25 -2.57
N ASN A 326 -17.52 8.83 -3.73
CA ASN A 326 -16.22 8.14 -3.83
C ASN A 326 -15.04 9.04 -3.42
N MET A 327 -15.17 10.37 -3.51
CA MET A 327 -14.15 11.30 -3.01
C MET A 327 -14.02 11.20 -1.49
N LEU A 328 -15.15 11.16 -0.77
CA LEU A 328 -15.14 10.98 0.69
C LEU A 328 -14.54 9.63 1.10
N ARG A 329 -14.93 8.55 0.39
CA ARG A 329 -14.38 7.21 0.63
C ARG A 329 -12.89 7.15 0.34
N GLY A 330 -12.45 7.75 -0.78
CA GLY A 330 -11.03 7.86 -1.13
C GLY A 330 -10.23 8.64 -0.11
N THR A 331 -10.79 9.73 0.43
CA THR A 331 -10.16 10.54 1.48
C THR A 331 -10.00 9.74 2.77
N ALA A 332 -11.06 9.05 3.24
CA ALA A 332 -10.99 8.21 4.44
C ALA A 332 -9.97 7.08 4.30
N ALA A 333 -9.93 6.42 3.14
CA ALA A 333 -8.97 5.36 2.86
C ALA A 333 -7.53 5.88 2.76
N CYS A 334 -7.33 7.04 2.12
CA CYS A 334 -6.02 7.69 2.05
C CYS A 334 -5.51 8.05 3.45
N PHE A 335 -6.38 8.64 4.28
CA PHE A 335 -6.06 9.00 5.64
C PHE A 335 -5.69 7.77 6.48
N ALA A 336 -6.44 6.66 6.35
CA ALA A 336 -6.12 5.39 6.99
C ALA A 336 -4.77 4.81 6.52
N ALA A 337 -4.46 4.89 5.23
CA ALA A 337 -3.20 4.43 4.68
C ALA A 337 -2.01 5.23 5.22
N ALA A 338 -2.13 6.56 5.26
CA ALA A 338 -1.10 7.47 5.75
C ALA A 338 -0.84 7.27 7.25
N THR A 339 -1.91 7.27 8.07
CA THR A 339 -1.79 7.07 9.52
C THR A 339 -1.41 5.64 9.90
N GLY A 340 -1.74 4.65 9.06
CA GLY A 340 -1.30 3.25 9.19
C GLY A 340 0.16 3.01 8.77
N GLY A 341 0.86 4.06 8.30
CA GLY A 341 2.28 4.02 7.98
C GLY A 341 2.60 3.33 6.65
N ALA A 342 1.76 3.48 5.62
CA ALA A 342 2.11 3.03 4.27
C ALA A 342 3.29 3.84 3.70
N ASP A 343 4.23 3.17 3.02
CA ASP A 343 5.39 3.82 2.41
C ASP A 343 5.03 4.48 1.07
N VAL A 344 4.04 3.92 0.38
CA VAL A 344 3.55 4.39 -0.92
C VAL A 344 2.03 4.34 -0.91
N ILE A 345 1.37 5.41 -1.37
CA ILE A 345 -0.09 5.47 -1.45
C ILE A 345 -0.54 5.76 -2.89
N THR A 346 -1.48 4.96 -3.37
CA THR A 346 -2.21 5.24 -4.61
C THR A 346 -3.68 5.44 -4.28
N VAL A 347 -4.17 6.66 -4.45
CA VAL A 347 -5.61 6.95 -4.40
C VAL A 347 -6.21 6.73 -5.78
N ARG A 348 -7.25 5.91 -5.87
CA ARG A 348 -8.00 5.72 -7.11
C ARG A 348 -8.82 6.95 -7.43
N ALA A 349 -8.92 7.28 -8.70
CA ALA A 349 -9.79 8.34 -9.15
C ALA A 349 -11.26 8.01 -8.80
N PHE A 350 -12.03 9.00 -8.36
CA PHE A 350 -13.42 8.81 -7.93
C PHE A 350 -14.33 8.24 -9.03
N ASN A 351 -13.97 8.46 -10.29
CA ASN A 351 -14.70 8.01 -11.47
C ASN A 351 -14.16 6.71 -12.08
N GLU A 352 -13.14 6.06 -11.49
CA GLU A 352 -12.50 4.84 -12.05
C GLU A 352 -13.47 3.64 -12.19
N SER A 353 -14.60 3.66 -11.46
CA SER A 353 -15.60 2.57 -11.54
C SER A 353 -16.44 2.59 -12.83
N PHE A 354 -16.40 3.67 -13.63
CA PHE A 354 -17.24 3.82 -14.82
C PHE A 354 -16.57 4.54 -16.01
N SER A 355 -15.37 5.06 -15.84
CA SER A 355 -14.59 5.70 -16.92
C SER A 355 -13.10 5.46 -16.74
N VAL A 356 -12.33 5.67 -17.82
CA VAL A 356 -10.88 5.86 -17.68
C VAL A 356 -10.67 7.15 -16.88
N PRO A 357 -9.74 7.15 -15.89
CA PRO A 357 -9.49 8.33 -15.07
C PRO A 357 -9.11 9.55 -15.92
N GLU A 358 -9.98 10.54 -15.93
CA GLU A 358 -9.75 11.83 -16.59
C GLU A 358 -8.90 12.76 -15.69
N GLU A 359 -8.51 13.92 -16.23
CA GLU A 359 -7.71 14.91 -15.52
C GLU A 359 -8.29 15.29 -14.15
N LEU A 360 -9.61 15.55 -14.08
CA LEU A 360 -10.29 15.90 -12.83
C LEU A 360 -10.17 14.78 -11.80
N GLY A 361 -10.40 13.53 -12.20
CA GLY A 361 -10.33 12.37 -11.30
C GLY A 361 -8.92 12.18 -10.75
N ARG A 362 -7.89 12.27 -11.59
CA ARG A 362 -6.49 12.18 -11.18
C ARG A 362 -6.07 13.36 -10.29
N ARG A 363 -6.51 14.59 -10.62
CA ARG A 363 -6.25 15.78 -9.81
C ARG A 363 -6.81 15.66 -8.40
N ILE A 364 -8.05 15.19 -8.25
CA ILE A 364 -8.66 14.98 -6.94
C ILE A 364 -7.90 13.89 -6.17
N ALA A 365 -7.57 12.75 -6.79
CA ALA A 365 -6.84 11.67 -6.15
C ALA A 365 -5.47 12.12 -5.62
N ARG A 366 -4.71 12.88 -6.41
CA ARG A 366 -3.44 13.48 -6.01
C ARG A 366 -3.62 14.50 -4.89
N ASN A 367 -4.54 15.45 -5.07
CA ASN A 367 -4.74 16.53 -4.11
C ASN A 367 -5.23 16.02 -2.76
N THR A 368 -6.01 14.93 -2.71
CA THR A 368 -6.37 14.25 -1.45
C THR A 368 -5.13 13.89 -0.64
N GLN A 369 -4.08 13.40 -1.27
CA GLN A 369 -2.82 13.06 -0.59
C GLN A 369 -2.03 14.31 -0.17
N ILE A 370 -1.94 15.31 -1.04
CA ILE A 370 -1.25 16.57 -0.75
C ILE A 370 -1.91 17.28 0.44
N MET A 371 -3.24 17.38 0.46
CA MET A 371 -3.99 17.97 1.59
C MET A 371 -3.78 17.21 2.90
N ALA A 372 -3.75 15.88 2.85
CA ALA A 372 -3.45 15.05 4.02
C ALA A 372 -2.02 15.29 4.54
N MET A 373 -1.08 15.50 3.66
CA MET A 373 0.34 15.73 3.98
C MET A 373 0.59 17.17 4.47
N GLU A 374 0.16 18.15 3.71
CA GLU A 374 0.50 19.56 3.93
C GLU A 374 -0.46 20.26 4.89
N GLU A 375 -1.78 20.10 4.69
CA GLU A 375 -2.78 20.82 5.49
C GLU A 375 -3.11 20.06 6.78
N SER A 376 -3.30 18.72 6.71
CA SER A 376 -3.56 17.91 7.90
C SER A 376 -2.28 17.55 8.68
N GLY A 377 -1.11 17.73 8.10
CA GLY A 377 0.19 17.54 8.75
C GLY A 377 0.48 16.10 9.17
N LEU A 378 -0.11 15.09 8.50
CA LEU A 378 -0.02 13.69 8.92
C LEU A 378 1.41 13.11 8.93
N GLY A 379 2.32 13.73 8.17
CA GLY A 379 3.71 13.30 8.12
C GLY A 379 4.63 13.97 9.14
N ARG A 380 4.11 14.87 9.99
CA ARG A 380 4.94 15.63 10.94
C ARG A 380 5.36 14.84 12.17
N VAL A 381 4.76 13.70 12.41
CA VAL A 381 5.08 12.77 13.49
C VAL A 381 5.24 11.36 12.94
N ALA A 382 6.09 10.56 13.57
CA ALA A 382 6.43 9.22 13.09
C ALA A 382 5.26 8.22 13.13
N ASP A 383 4.33 8.41 14.03
CA ASP A 383 3.14 7.55 14.19
C ASP A 383 1.93 8.41 14.56
N PRO A 384 1.25 9.01 13.56
CA PRO A 384 0.14 9.91 13.82
C PRO A 384 -1.11 9.22 14.40
N SER A 385 -1.14 7.90 14.43
CA SER A 385 -2.25 7.15 15.04
C SER A 385 -2.00 6.73 16.51
N GLY A 386 -0.86 7.09 17.08
CA GLY A 386 -0.53 6.95 18.50
C GLY A 386 -0.02 5.59 18.94
#